data_fc250060a0c53675f85bf6a8d2b3643f
#
_entry.id   fc250060a0c53675f85bf6a8d2b3643f
#
_cell.length_a   1.000
_cell.length_b   1.000
_cell.length_c   1.000
_cell.angle_alpha   90.00
_cell.angle_beta   90.00
_cell.angle_gamma   90.00
#
_symmetry.space_group_name_H-M   'P 1'
#
loop_
_entity.id
_entity.type
_entity.pdbx_description
1 polymer ?
#
loop_
_entity_poly.entity_id
_entity_poly.type
_entity_poly.pdbx_seq_one_letter_code
_entity_poly.pdbx_strand_id
1 'polypeptide(L)'
;VPFVDLGQYYAFWQSAGLLGQAFITLAMAIAGTVLGAPLALLFGVLGSERVIPFPFNFLFRGLMSIIRSIPSLVWALIYVPLGGVSPLTATLAIGTDTIGTLGRLLTDELEEVEDGTIEGVSSTGAGKVQTIVFGMISQVIRPFIAWTMYILEINVRAAVGLGIIGGGGIGLTLRLEQQTFKFTNMMATILFIVVLVISVEAISQRTRSYLRQGDDGGDTMSLYELLVGFPERMSDALLRSR
;
A
#
# COMPACT_ATOMS: atom_id res chain seq x y z
N VAL A 1 -13.58 35.12 -8.38
CA VAL A 1 -14.06 34.08 -7.45
C VAL A 1 -12.88 33.70 -6.57
N PRO A 2 -12.91 33.95 -5.27
CA PRO A 2 -11.82 33.51 -4.40
C PRO A 2 -11.91 31.99 -4.26
N PHE A 3 -11.10 31.26 -5.03
CA PHE A 3 -10.97 29.81 -4.92
C PHE A 3 -10.26 29.36 -3.63
N VAL A 4 -9.78 30.30 -2.81
CA VAL A 4 -9.01 30.02 -1.61
C VAL A 4 -9.54 30.89 -0.47
N ASP A 5 -10.64 30.47 0.14
CA ASP A 5 -11.06 30.97 1.44
C ASP A 5 -10.92 29.86 2.49
N LEU A 6 -9.80 29.85 3.20
CA LEU A 6 -9.47 28.85 4.21
C LEU A 6 -10.52 28.79 5.33
N GLY A 7 -11.18 29.91 5.64
CA GLY A 7 -12.26 29.95 6.64
C GLY A 7 -13.50 29.18 6.18
N GLN A 8 -13.89 29.37 4.91
CA GLN A 8 -15.00 28.60 4.31
C GLN A 8 -14.67 27.11 4.21
N TYR A 9 -13.44 26.76 3.87
CA TYR A 9 -13.00 25.36 3.80
C TYR A 9 -13.09 24.67 5.16
N TYR A 10 -12.61 25.32 6.21
CA TYR A 10 -12.68 24.76 7.56
C TYR A 10 -14.14 24.57 8.04
N ALA A 11 -14.99 25.56 7.83
CA ALA A 11 -16.43 25.47 8.15
C ALA A 11 -17.11 24.33 7.36
N PHE A 12 -16.75 24.16 6.08
CA PHE A 12 -17.25 23.08 5.26
C PHE A 12 -16.75 21.71 5.75
N TRP A 13 -15.47 21.58 6.13
CA TRP A 13 -14.92 20.32 6.65
C TRP A 13 -15.66 19.83 7.88
N GLN A 14 -16.05 20.73 8.77
CA GLN A 14 -16.86 20.39 9.94
C GLN A 14 -18.31 20.05 9.57
N SER A 15 -18.96 20.86 8.74
CA SER A 15 -20.37 20.68 8.40
C SER A 15 -20.63 19.46 7.51
N ALA A 16 -19.72 19.13 6.62
CA ALA A 16 -19.82 17.98 5.72
C ALA A 16 -19.39 16.63 6.38
N GLY A 17 -18.92 16.65 7.63
CA GLY A 17 -18.49 15.45 8.33
C GLY A 17 -17.33 14.73 7.65
N LEU A 18 -16.40 15.48 7.00
CA LEU A 18 -15.31 14.91 6.20
C LEU A 18 -14.40 14.00 7.03
N LEU A 19 -14.25 14.24 8.33
CA LEU A 19 -13.50 13.34 9.22
C LEU A 19 -14.13 11.93 9.26
N GLY A 20 -15.47 11.86 9.34
CA GLY A 20 -16.19 10.57 9.29
C GLY A 20 -16.00 9.87 7.94
N GLN A 21 -16.06 10.63 6.84
CA GLN A 21 -15.84 10.08 5.48
C GLN A 21 -14.39 9.65 5.26
N ALA A 22 -13.43 10.39 5.80
CA ALA A 22 -12.02 9.99 5.81
C ALA A 22 -11.80 8.69 6.59
N PHE A 23 -12.46 8.55 7.75
CA PHE A 23 -12.41 7.32 8.52
C PHE A 23 -12.93 6.12 7.73
N ILE A 24 -14.04 6.25 7.00
CA ILE A 24 -14.56 5.18 6.12
C ILE A 24 -13.52 4.85 5.04
N THR A 25 -12.90 5.84 4.41
CA THR A 25 -11.86 5.63 3.39
C THR A 25 -10.66 4.87 3.96
N LEU A 26 -10.18 5.28 5.12
CA LEU A 26 -9.07 4.60 5.82
C LEU A 26 -9.46 3.19 6.24
N ALA A 27 -10.68 3.00 6.76
CA ALA A 27 -11.20 1.68 7.14
C ALA A 27 -11.24 0.72 5.94
N MET A 28 -11.70 1.17 4.75
CA MET A 28 -11.67 0.36 3.53
C MET A 28 -10.24 -0.03 3.15
N ALA A 29 -9.30 0.91 3.15
CA ALA A 29 -7.91 0.64 2.81
C ALA A 29 -7.24 -0.31 3.80
N ILE A 30 -7.40 -0.06 5.10
CA ILE A 30 -6.83 -0.90 6.16
C ILE A 30 -7.44 -2.30 6.13
N ALA A 31 -8.78 -2.41 6.10
CA ALA A 31 -9.47 -3.69 6.08
C ALA A 31 -9.11 -4.50 4.83
N GLY A 32 -9.05 -3.86 3.65
CA GLY A 32 -8.63 -4.51 2.41
C GLY A 32 -7.17 -5.01 2.50
N THR A 33 -6.26 -4.20 3.02
CA THR A 33 -4.86 -4.60 3.21
C THR A 33 -4.74 -5.76 4.21
N VAL A 34 -5.45 -5.68 5.35
CA VAL A 34 -5.42 -6.72 6.39
C VAL A 34 -6.02 -8.03 5.89
N LEU A 35 -7.05 -8.00 5.07
CA LEU A 35 -7.61 -9.19 4.43
C LEU A 35 -6.70 -9.75 3.34
N GLY A 36 -6.07 -8.88 2.55
CA GLY A 36 -5.20 -9.27 1.44
C GLY A 36 -3.83 -9.77 1.88
N ALA A 37 -3.21 -9.17 2.90
CA ALA A 37 -1.84 -9.45 3.30
C ALA A 37 -1.58 -10.92 3.72
N PRO A 38 -2.43 -11.59 4.52
CA PRO A 38 -2.22 -13.00 4.85
C PRO A 38 -2.32 -13.91 3.63
N LEU A 39 -3.24 -13.62 2.71
CA LEU A 39 -3.38 -14.37 1.47
C LEU A 39 -2.21 -14.08 0.51
N ALA A 40 -1.72 -12.83 0.48
CA ALA A 40 -0.51 -12.46 -0.24
C ALA A 40 0.71 -13.21 0.28
N LEU A 41 0.86 -13.34 1.61
CA LEU A 41 1.92 -14.14 2.22
C LEU A 41 1.83 -15.60 1.77
N LEU A 42 0.63 -16.19 1.84
CA LEU A 42 0.41 -17.57 1.41
C LEU A 42 0.76 -17.76 -0.08
N PHE A 43 0.19 -16.93 -0.95
CA PHE A 43 0.41 -17.01 -2.41
C PHE A 43 1.86 -16.72 -2.78
N GLY A 44 2.51 -15.76 -2.09
CA GLY A 44 3.91 -15.42 -2.32
C GLY A 44 4.85 -16.57 -1.97
N VAL A 45 4.63 -17.21 -0.82
CA VAL A 45 5.40 -18.40 -0.41
C VAL A 45 5.18 -19.56 -1.40
N LEU A 46 3.93 -19.81 -1.79
CA LEU A 46 3.60 -20.88 -2.74
C LEU A 46 4.06 -20.56 -4.18
N GLY A 47 4.27 -19.29 -4.50
CA GLY A 47 4.80 -18.84 -5.79
C GLY A 47 6.32 -18.94 -5.91
N SER A 48 7.07 -19.12 -4.82
CA SER A 48 8.53 -19.22 -4.85
C SER A 48 9.01 -20.60 -5.32
N GLU A 49 9.94 -20.61 -6.30
CA GLU A 49 10.57 -21.84 -6.80
C GLU A 49 11.39 -22.55 -5.74
N ARG A 50 11.92 -21.80 -4.78
CA ARG A 50 12.68 -22.33 -3.65
C ARG A 50 11.83 -23.13 -2.67
N VAL A 51 10.53 -22.84 -2.59
CA VAL A 51 9.57 -23.47 -1.68
C VAL A 51 8.85 -24.63 -2.36
N ILE A 52 8.26 -24.38 -3.52
CA ILE A 52 7.44 -25.35 -4.28
C ILE A 52 8.00 -25.49 -5.70
N PRO A 53 8.25 -26.73 -6.15
CA PRO A 53 8.77 -26.97 -7.51
C PRO A 53 7.70 -26.74 -8.57
N PHE A 54 8.16 -26.55 -9.81
CA PHE A 54 7.31 -26.58 -11.00
C PHE A 54 6.48 -27.89 -11.05
N PRO A 55 5.20 -27.85 -11.45
CA PRO A 55 4.46 -26.71 -12.04
C PRO A 55 3.65 -25.88 -11.01
N PHE A 56 3.63 -26.22 -9.75
CA PHE A 56 2.75 -25.60 -8.77
C PHE A 56 3.12 -24.15 -8.48
N ASN A 57 4.41 -23.81 -8.36
CA ASN A 57 4.87 -22.43 -8.21
C ASN A 57 4.40 -21.54 -9.36
N PHE A 58 4.45 -22.06 -10.59
CA PHE A 58 4.00 -21.35 -11.78
C PHE A 58 2.51 -21.02 -11.75
N LEU A 59 1.67 -21.92 -11.19
CA LEU A 59 0.26 -21.68 -11.02
C LEU A 59 0.00 -20.47 -10.12
N PHE A 60 0.64 -20.40 -8.94
CA PHE A 60 0.47 -19.29 -7.99
C PHE A 60 1.03 -17.97 -8.56
N ARG A 61 2.17 -18.00 -9.25
CA ARG A 61 2.69 -16.84 -9.98
C ARG A 61 1.73 -16.36 -11.07
N GLY A 62 1.16 -17.29 -11.83
CA GLY A 62 0.17 -16.99 -12.85
C GLY A 62 -1.08 -16.33 -12.27
N LEU A 63 -1.62 -16.90 -11.17
CA LEU A 63 -2.76 -16.33 -10.46
C LEU A 63 -2.48 -14.91 -9.95
N MET A 64 -1.35 -14.68 -9.29
CA MET A 64 -0.96 -13.34 -8.82
C MET A 64 -0.80 -12.37 -9.99
N SER A 65 -0.23 -12.82 -11.11
CA SER A 65 -0.07 -12.00 -12.31
C SER A 65 -1.41 -11.61 -12.94
N ILE A 66 -2.38 -12.53 -12.98
CA ILE A 66 -3.74 -12.26 -13.46
C ILE A 66 -4.43 -11.26 -12.52
N ILE A 67 -4.38 -11.49 -11.20
CA ILE A 67 -5.00 -10.61 -10.21
C ILE A 67 -4.46 -9.18 -10.37
N ARG A 68 -3.14 -9.00 -10.49
CA ARG A 68 -2.48 -7.70 -10.59
C ARG A 68 -2.70 -7.02 -11.94
N SER A 69 -3.02 -7.77 -13.00
CA SER A 69 -3.32 -7.19 -14.32
C SER A 69 -4.68 -6.49 -14.37
N ILE A 70 -5.55 -6.79 -13.42
CA ILE A 70 -6.90 -6.22 -13.33
C ILE A 70 -6.87 -5.06 -12.32
N PRO A 71 -7.15 -3.80 -12.74
CA PRO A 71 -7.20 -2.66 -11.83
C PRO A 71 -8.21 -2.86 -10.69
N SER A 72 -7.91 -2.32 -9.50
CA SER A 72 -8.78 -2.44 -8.31
C SER A 72 -10.21 -1.92 -8.56
N LEU A 73 -10.37 -0.92 -9.43
CA LEU A 73 -11.69 -0.42 -9.85
C LEU A 73 -12.52 -1.49 -10.58
N VAL A 74 -11.88 -2.28 -11.45
CA VAL A 74 -12.55 -3.36 -12.18
C VAL A 74 -12.93 -4.50 -11.22
N TRP A 75 -12.06 -4.81 -10.25
CA TRP A 75 -12.39 -5.74 -9.17
C TRP A 75 -13.61 -5.29 -8.38
N ALA A 76 -13.70 -3.99 -8.05
CA ALA A 76 -14.88 -3.46 -7.37
C ALA A 76 -16.16 -3.69 -8.18
N LEU A 77 -16.12 -3.50 -9.50
CA LEU A 77 -17.27 -3.75 -10.38
C LEU A 77 -17.63 -5.25 -10.44
N ILE A 78 -16.64 -6.14 -10.43
CA ILE A 78 -16.86 -7.60 -10.38
C ILE A 78 -17.58 -7.99 -9.08
N TYR A 79 -17.30 -7.30 -7.97
CA TYR A 79 -17.94 -7.57 -6.68
C TYR A 79 -19.29 -6.88 -6.47
N VAL A 80 -19.72 -5.97 -7.36
CA VAL A 80 -21.04 -5.30 -7.26
C VAL A 80 -22.21 -6.28 -7.08
N PRO A 81 -22.27 -7.44 -7.78
CA PRO A 81 -23.36 -8.41 -7.58
C PRO A 81 -23.42 -9.00 -6.17
N LEU A 82 -22.32 -8.97 -5.40
CA LEU A 82 -22.25 -9.53 -4.04
C LEU A 82 -22.75 -8.59 -2.96
N GLY A 83 -22.55 -7.29 -3.11
CA GLY A 83 -22.83 -6.31 -2.04
C GLY A 83 -23.23 -4.93 -2.54
N GLY A 84 -23.60 -4.80 -3.82
CA GLY A 84 -23.90 -3.51 -4.44
C GLY A 84 -22.66 -2.62 -4.53
N VAL A 85 -22.87 -1.35 -4.85
CA VAL A 85 -21.83 -0.32 -4.81
C VAL A 85 -21.71 0.17 -3.36
N SER A 86 -20.73 -0.33 -2.62
CA SER A 86 -20.64 -0.15 -1.16
C SER A 86 -19.19 -0.17 -0.68
N PRO A 87 -18.92 0.28 0.57
CA PRO A 87 -17.60 0.15 1.18
C PRO A 87 -17.09 -1.29 1.26
N LEU A 88 -18.01 -2.28 1.36
CA LEU A 88 -17.65 -3.68 1.39
C LEU A 88 -17.01 -4.14 0.07
N THR A 89 -17.65 -3.82 -1.06
CA THR A 89 -17.14 -4.20 -2.39
C THR A 89 -15.83 -3.49 -2.71
N ALA A 90 -15.67 -2.23 -2.28
CA ALA A 90 -14.40 -1.50 -2.38
C ALA A 90 -13.30 -2.18 -1.54
N THR A 91 -13.61 -2.60 -0.31
CA THR A 91 -12.68 -3.33 0.57
C THR A 91 -12.24 -4.66 -0.04
N LEU A 92 -13.17 -5.44 -0.60
CA LEU A 92 -12.86 -6.71 -1.26
C LEU A 92 -11.97 -6.51 -2.50
N ALA A 93 -12.24 -5.46 -3.28
CA ALA A 93 -11.43 -5.11 -4.45
C ALA A 93 -9.99 -4.77 -4.05
N ILE A 94 -9.82 -3.93 -3.02
CA ILE A 94 -8.51 -3.58 -2.47
C ILE A 94 -7.78 -4.83 -1.94
N GLY A 95 -8.49 -5.69 -1.21
CA GLY A 95 -7.92 -6.94 -0.68
C GLY A 95 -7.43 -7.87 -1.79
N THR A 96 -8.23 -8.02 -2.86
CA THR A 96 -7.85 -8.85 -4.01
C THR A 96 -6.62 -8.29 -4.72
N ASP A 97 -6.58 -6.99 -5.01
CA ASP A 97 -5.43 -6.33 -5.63
C ASP A 97 -4.16 -6.47 -4.76
N THR A 98 -4.33 -6.36 -3.44
CA THR A 98 -3.25 -6.58 -2.46
C THR A 98 -2.67 -7.99 -2.56
N ILE A 99 -3.50 -9.03 -2.74
CA ILE A 99 -3.01 -10.42 -2.90
C ILE A 99 -2.06 -10.53 -4.08
N GLY A 100 -2.43 -9.98 -5.23
CA GLY A 100 -1.61 -10.05 -6.43
C GLY A 100 -0.31 -9.26 -6.31
N THR A 101 -0.41 -8.02 -5.84
CA THR A 101 0.74 -7.10 -5.80
C THR A 101 1.71 -7.45 -4.68
N LEU A 102 1.23 -7.60 -3.45
CA LEU A 102 2.08 -7.90 -2.29
C LEU A 102 2.61 -9.34 -2.33
N GLY A 103 1.79 -10.31 -2.82
CA GLY A 103 2.23 -11.68 -2.98
C GLY A 103 3.38 -11.82 -3.97
N ARG A 104 3.34 -11.07 -5.09
CA ARG A 104 4.44 -11.06 -6.06
C ARG A 104 5.71 -10.47 -5.46
N LEU A 105 5.62 -9.33 -4.76
CA LEU A 105 6.77 -8.72 -4.09
C LEU A 105 7.41 -9.69 -3.11
N LEU A 106 6.60 -10.43 -2.33
CA LEU A 106 7.12 -11.43 -1.41
C LEU A 106 7.79 -12.61 -2.14
N THR A 107 7.25 -13.05 -3.28
CA THR A 107 7.89 -14.10 -4.08
C THR A 107 9.29 -13.67 -4.51
N ASP A 108 9.42 -12.44 -5.00
CA ASP A 108 10.69 -11.89 -5.46
C ASP A 108 11.70 -11.79 -4.28
N GLU A 109 11.28 -11.30 -3.10
CA GLU A 109 12.11 -11.28 -1.88
C GLU A 109 12.57 -12.68 -1.44
N LEU A 110 11.69 -13.69 -1.52
CA LEU A 110 12.04 -15.07 -1.18
C LEU A 110 13.08 -15.67 -2.13
N GLU A 111 13.13 -15.24 -3.37
CA GLU A 111 14.10 -15.68 -4.37
C GLU A 111 15.46 -15.01 -4.21
N GLU A 112 15.49 -13.82 -3.59
CA GLU A 112 16.70 -13.06 -3.29
C GLU A 112 17.40 -13.51 -1.99
N VAL A 113 16.77 -14.38 -1.18
CA VAL A 113 17.39 -14.91 0.06
C VAL A 113 18.71 -15.63 -0.27
N GLU A 114 19.77 -15.30 0.44
CA GLU A 114 21.10 -15.90 0.26
C GLU A 114 21.10 -17.41 0.55
N ASP A 115 21.71 -18.19 -0.34
CA ASP A 115 21.82 -19.65 -0.19
C ASP A 115 22.54 -20.07 1.08
N GLY A 116 23.55 -19.29 1.51
CA GLY A 116 24.28 -19.53 2.75
C GLY A 116 23.40 -19.57 4.00
N THR A 117 22.36 -18.75 4.06
CA THR A 117 21.39 -18.77 5.16
C THR A 117 20.57 -20.07 5.16
N ILE A 118 20.15 -20.50 3.97
CA ILE A 118 19.37 -21.74 3.80
C ILE A 118 20.23 -22.97 4.14
N GLU A 119 21.48 -23.01 3.66
CA GLU A 119 22.45 -24.06 3.94
C GLU A 119 22.82 -24.11 5.43
N GLY A 120 23.00 -22.95 6.07
CA GLY A 120 23.28 -22.86 7.50
C GLY A 120 22.17 -23.49 8.35
N VAL A 121 20.90 -23.22 8.06
CA VAL A 121 19.76 -23.85 8.76
C VAL A 121 19.66 -25.33 8.43
N SER A 122 19.85 -25.75 7.18
CA SER A 122 19.75 -27.15 6.78
C SER A 122 20.87 -28.00 7.37
N SER A 123 22.08 -27.46 7.57
CA SER A 123 23.21 -28.14 8.17
C SER A 123 23.00 -28.54 9.65
N THR A 124 22.03 -27.90 10.32
CA THR A 124 21.63 -28.30 11.69
C THR A 124 20.75 -29.56 11.74
N GLY A 125 20.42 -30.14 10.59
CA GLY A 125 19.49 -31.27 10.48
C GLY A 125 18.03 -30.85 10.39
N ALA A 126 17.74 -29.55 10.13
CA ALA A 126 16.39 -29.03 9.97
C ALA A 126 15.68 -29.66 8.76
N GLY A 127 14.42 -30.08 8.94
CA GLY A 127 13.57 -30.55 7.85
C GLY A 127 13.17 -29.42 6.92
N LYS A 128 12.68 -29.76 5.70
CA LYS A 128 12.31 -28.79 4.65
C LYS A 128 11.42 -27.64 5.17
N VAL A 129 10.37 -27.95 5.93
CA VAL A 129 9.46 -26.95 6.49
C VAL A 129 10.18 -26.02 7.47
N GLN A 130 11.05 -26.57 8.32
CA GLN A 130 11.83 -25.78 9.28
C GLN A 130 12.82 -24.86 8.55
N THR A 131 13.46 -25.35 7.48
CA THR A 131 14.36 -24.53 6.66
C THR A 131 13.59 -23.38 5.97
N ILE A 132 12.39 -23.63 5.47
CA ILE A 132 11.55 -22.57 4.88
C ILE A 132 11.18 -21.53 5.95
N VAL A 133 10.68 -21.96 7.10
CA VAL A 133 10.21 -21.03 8.15
C VAL A 133 11.37 -20.26 8.78
N PHE A 134 12.44 -20.92 9.17
CA PHE A 134 13.54 -20.29 9.91
C PHE A 134 14.65 -19.75 9.00
N GLY A 135 14.87 -20.35 7.84
CA GLY A 135 15.90 -19.91 6.90
C GLY A 135 15.42 -18.87 5.90
N MET A 136 14.16 -18.95 5.47
CA MET A 136 13.64 -18.09 4.41
C MET A 136 12.63 -17.05 4.94
N ILE A 137 11.51 -17.48 5.53
CA ILE A 137 10.44 -16.56 5.96
C ILE A 137 10.95 -15.58 7.02
N SER A 138 11.81 -16.03 7.93
CA SER A 138 12.41 -15.17 8.95
C SER A 138 13.21 -13.99 8.34
N GLN A 139 13.82 -14.18 7.18
CA GLN A 139 14.60 -13.15 6.49
C GLN A 139 13.70 -12.13 5.78
N VAL A 140 12.60 -12.60 5.21
CA VAL A 140 11.71 -11.76 4.38
C VAL A 140 10.57 -11.12 5.16
N ILE A 141 10.37 -11.46 6.45
CA ILE A 141 9.25 -10.92 7.23
C ILE A 141 9.35 -9.39 7.43
N ARG A 142 10.54 -8.84 7.61
CA ARG A 142 10.75 -7.40 7.74
C ARG A 142 10.49 -6.66 6.42
N PRO A 143 11.10 -7.05 5.27
CA PRO A 143 10.72 -6.55 3.97
C PRO A 143 9.21 -6.67 3.69
N PHE A 144 8.60 -7.81 4.02
CA PHE A 144 7.17 -8.01 3.83
C PHE A 144 6.30 -6.99 4.59
N ILE A 145 6.64 -6.70 5.86
CA ILE A 145 5.94 -5.67 6.64
C ILE A 145 6.15 -4.29 6.00
N ALA A 146 7.38 -3.98 5.56
CA ALA A 146 7.68 -2.71 4.90
C ALA A 146 6.89 -2.54 3.59
N TRP A 147 6.79 -3.60 2.76
CA TRP A 147 5.97 -3.62 1.56
C TRP A 147 4.48 -3.52 1.88
N THR A 148 4.01 -4.17 2.95
CA THR A 148 2.61 -4.06 3.39
C THR A 148 2.25 -2.61 3.75
N MET A 149 3.14 -1.87 4.42
CA MET A 149 2.94 -0.45 4.72
C MET A 149 2.91 0.41 3.45
N TYR A 150 3.75 0.11 2.47
CA TYR A 150 3.74 0.78 1.17
C TYR A 150 2.44 0.50 0.39
N ILE A 151 2.00 -0.75 0.37
CA ILE A 151 0.74 -1.13 -0.28
C ILE A 151 -0.46 -0.49 0.43
N LEU A 152 -0.45 -0.37 1.76
CA LEU A 152 -1.48 0.35 2.49
C LEU A 152 -1.61 1.81 2.03
N GLU A 153 -0.50 2.49 1.81
CA GLU A 153 -0.47 3.86 1.28
C GLU A 153 -1.12 3.95 -0.11
N ILE A 154 -0.79 3.01 -1.01
CA ILE A 154 -1.42 2.89 -2.34
C ILE A 154 -2.92 2.62 -2.20
N ASN A 155 -3.30 1.73 -1.29
CA ASN A 155 -4.68 1.34 -1.04
C ASN A 155 -5.54 2.49 -0.51
N VAL A 156 -4.97 3.43 0.25
CA VAL A 156 -5.70 4.65 0.67
C VAL A 156 -6.06 5.50 -0.56
N ARG A 157 -5.14 5.68 -1.50
CA ARG A 157 -5.42 6.40 -2.76
C ARG A 157 -6.46 5.65 -3.60
N ALA A 158 -6.34 4.32 -3.68
CA ALA A 158 -7.32 3.48 -4.38
C ALA A 158 -8.72 3.58 -3.73
N ALA A 159 -8.81 3.60 -2.40
CA ALA A 159 -10.06 3.75 -1.66
C ALA A 159 -10.76 5.10 -1.96
N VAL A 160 -10.00 6.19 -2.10
CA VAL A 160 -10.56 7.48 -2.56
C VAL A 160 -11.14 7.34 -3.96
N GLY A 161 -10.40 6.72 -4.89
CA GLY A 161 -10.86 6.49 -6.27
C GLY A 161 -12.12 5.62 -6.33
N LEU A 162 -12.16 4.53 -5.57
CA LEU A 162 -13.34 3.67 -5.44
C LEU A 162 -14.52 4.40 -4.82
N GLY A 163 -14.27 5.33 -3.91
CA GLY A 163 -15.30 6.23 -3.36
C GLY A 163 -15.99 7.07 -4.43
N ILE A 164 -15.22 7.59 -5.41
CA ILE A 164 -15.78 8.41 -6.53
C ILE A 164 -16.79 7.61 -7.36
N ILE A 165 -16.62 6.32 -7.53
CA ILE A 165 -17.59 5.47 -8.25
C ILE A 165 -18.76 5.00 -7.36
N GLY A 166 -18.77 5.39 -6.07
CA GLY A 166 -19.87 5.13 -5.14
C GLY A 166 -19.51 4.16 -3.99
N GLY A 167 -18.27 3.72 -3.90
CA GLY A 167 -17.79 2.84 -2.82
C GLY A 167 -17.82 3.45 -1.42
N GLY A 168 -18.25 4.73 -1.27
CA GLY A 168 -18.32 5.39 0.03
C GLY A 168 -17.09 6.24 0.36
N GLY A 169 -17.04 6.75 1.59
CA GLY A 169 -15.93 7.55 2.06
C GLY A 169 -15.81 8.91 1.39
N ILE A 170 -14.63 9.52 1.51
CA ILE A 170 -14.39 10.89 1.06
C ILE A 170 -14.52 11.06 -0.46
N GLY A 171 -14.24 10.01 -1.24
CA GLY A 171 -14.42 10.02 -2.68
C GLY A 171 -15.89 10.18 -3.10
N LEU A 172 -16.84 9.62 -2.33
CA LEU A 172 -18.27 9.82 -2.58
C LEU A 172 -18.68 11.27 -2.34
N THR A 173 -18.16 11.92 -1.29
CA THR A 173 -18.41 13.35 -1.04
C THR A 173 -17.91 14.18 -2.21
N LEU A 174 -16.69 13.91 -2.70
CA LEU A 174 -16.14 14.60 -3.87
C LEU A 174 -17.05 14.48 -5.10
N ARG A 175 -17.58 13.28 -5.37
CA ARG A 175 -18.53 13.04 -6.47
C ARG A 175 -19.81 13.83 -6.30
N LEU A 176 -20.40 13.86 -5.10
CA LEU A 176 -21.64 14.58 -4.82
C LEU A 176 -21.47 16.09 -5.01
N GLU A 177 -20.35 16.66 -4.58
CA GLU A 177 -20.03 18.07 -4.78
C GLU A 177 -19.82 18.41 -6.26
N GLN A 178 -19.20 17.50 -7.02
CA GLN A 178 -19.07 17.63 -8.47
C GLN A 178 -20.42 17.62 -9.18
N GLN A 179 -21.30 16.67 -8.85
CA GLN A 179 -22.63 16.53 -9.45
C GLN A 179 -23.56 17.70 -9.14
N THR A 180 -23.36 18.37 -7.99
CA THR A 180 -24.12 19.54 -7.58
C THR A 180 -23.48 20.87 -8.00
N PHE A 181 -22.38 20.82 -8.79
CA PHE A 181 -21.62 21.99 -9.27
C PHE A 181 -21.10 22.92 -8.17
N LYS A 182 -20.91 22.40 -6.96
CA LYS A 182 -20.36 23.14 -5.82
C LYS A 182 -18.83 23.12 -5.85
N PHE A 183 -18.24 23.78 -6.84
CA PHE A 183 -16.80 23.71 -7.11
C PHE A 183 -15.91 24.18 -5.94
N THR A 184 -16.38 25.14 -5.14
CA THR A 184 -15.65 25.58 -3.94
C THR A 184 -15.54 24.46 -2.90
N ASN A 185 -16.66 23.75 -2.63
CA ASN A 185 -16.68 22.61 -1.71
C ASN A 185 -15.85 21.43 -2.27
N MET A 186 -15.93 21.20 -3.57
CA MET A 186 -15.12 20.19 -4.27
C MET A 186 -13.63 20.47 -4.06
N MET A 187 -13.17 21.73 -4.22
CA MET A 187 -11.78 22.11 -3.95
C MET A 187 -11.39 21.90 -2.49
N ALA A 188 -12.28 22.26 -1.55
CA ALA A 188 -12.06 22.01 -0.12
C ALA A 188 -11.91 20.49 0.18
N THR A 189 -12.72 19.64 -0.45
CA THR A 189 -12.63 18.18 -0.34
C THR A 189 -11.33 17.65 -0.94
N ILE A 190 -10.90 18.16 -2.09
CA ILE A 190 -9.61 17.78 -2.71
C ILE A 190 -8.44 18.14 -1.80
N LEU A 191 -8.41 19.35 -1.24
CA LEU A 191 -7.36 19.74 -0.30
C LEU A 191 -7.35 18.83 0.95
N PHE A 192 -8.52 18.46 1.45
CA PHE A 192 -8.61 17.53 2.58
C PHE A 192 -8.07 16.13 2.20
N ILE A 193 -8.37 15.62 1.00
CA ILE A 193 -7.82 14.36 0.49
C ILE A 193 -6.29 14.43 0.42
N VAL A 194 -5.73 15.53 -0.09
CA VAL A 194 -4.28 15.73 -0.16
C VAL A 194 -3.66 15.66 1.25
N VAL A 195 -4.25 16.38 2.22
CA VAL A 195 -3.78 16.34 3.62
C VAL A 195 -3.87 14.93 4.20
N LEU A 196 -4.98 14.22 3.94
CA LEU A 196 -5.17 12.84 4.39
C LEU A 196 -4.10 11.91 3.82
N VAL A 197 -3.86 11.97 2.51
CA VAL A 197 -2.86 11.12 1.82
C VAL A 197 -1.46 11.41 2.33
N ILE A 198 -1.07 12.69 2.44
CA ILE A 198 0.25 13.08 2.97
C ILE A 198 0.40 12.61 4.43
N SER A 199 -0.64 12.69 5.24
CA SER A 199 -0.59 12.21 6.64
C SER A 199 -0.35 10.70 6.71
N VAL A 200 -1.04 9.92 5.89
CA VAL A 200 -0.87 8.47 5.82
C VAL A 200 0.53 8.12 5.29
N GLU A 201 1.00 8.82 4.27
CA GLU A 201 2.34 8.64 3.71
C GLU A 201 3.42 8.93 4.76
N ALA A 202 3.31 10.02 5.51
CA ALA A 202 4.25 10.37 6.57
C ALA A 202 4.30 9.31 7.68
N ILE A 203 3.15 8.77 8.09
CA ILE A 203 3.06 7.68 9.07
C ILE A 203 3.70 6.41 8.50
N SER A 204 3.36 6.03 7.27
CA SER A 204 3.91 4.86 6.59
C SER A 204 5.43 4.94 6.45
N GLN A 205 5.97 6.08 6.02
CA GLN A 205 7.41 6.30 5.90
C GLN A 205 8.12 6.19 7.25
N ARG A 206 7.53 6.75 8.31
CA ARG A 206 8.09 6.67 9.65
C ARG A 206 8.14 5.24 10.16
N THR A 207 7.09 4.47 9.94
CA THR A 207 7.05 3.04 10.31
C THR A 207 8.09 2.23 9.54
N ARG A 208 8.24 2.45 8.24
CA ARG A 208 9.27 1.79 7.42
C ARG A 208 10.69 2.14 7.86
N SER A 209 10.94 3.38 8.26
CA SER A 209 12.27 3.79 8.75
C SER A 209 12.66 3.04 10.02
N TYR A 210 11.72 2.83 10.96
CA TYR A 210 11.96 2.01 12.15
C TYR A 210 12.31 0.55 11.82
N LEU A 211 11.67 -0.02 10.81
CA LEU A 211 11.94 -1.40 10.39
C LEU A 211 13.32 -1.57 9.75
N ARG A 212 13.80 -0.53 9.03
CA ARG A 212 15.14 -0.52 8.42
C ARG A 212 16.26 -0.26 9.43
N GLN A 213 16.04 0.55 10.46
CA GLN A 213 17.05 0.84 11.49
C GLN A 213 17.54 -0.39 12.27
N GLY A 214 16.81 -1.50 12.21
CA GLY A 214 17.25 -2.75 12.82
C GLY A 214 18.37 -3.47 12.06
N ASP A 215 18.67 -3.07 10.81
CA ASP A 215 19.66 -3.73 9.95
C ASP A 215 20.93 -2.87 9.72
N ASP A 216 20.78 -1.54 9.69
CA ASP A 216 21.89 -0.64 9.50
C ASP A 216 21.97 0.34 10.68
N GLY A 217 23.04 0.30 11.46
CA GLY A 217 23.37 1.34 12.45
C GLY A 217 23.73 2.69 11.80
N GLY A 218 23.04 3.10 10.75
CA GLY A 218 23.27 4.30 9.97
C GLY A 218 22.25 5.40 10.26
N ASP A 219 22.73 6.61 10.47
CA ASP A 219 21.98 7.83 10.75
C ASP A 219 20.82 8.05 9.78
N THR A 220 19.60 8.06 10.30
CA THR A 220 18.44 8.52 9.53
C THR A 220 18.47 10.02 9.41
N MET A 221 18.80 10.52 8.22
CA MET A 221 18.66 11.94 7.92
C MET A 221 17.21 12.39 8.12
N SER A 222 17.02 13.43 8.93
CA SER A 222 15.73 14.09 9.13
C SER A 222 15.21 14.63 7.79
N LEU A 223 13.87 14.66 7.59
CA LEU A 223 13.24 15.34 6.45
C LEU A 223 13.72 16.78 6.29
N TYR A 224 14.04 17.46 7.40
CA TYR A 224 14.62 18.78 7.41
C TYR A 224 16.03 18.79 6.79
N GLU A 225 16.89 17.84 7.12
CA GLU A 225 18.24 17.69 6.55
C GLU A 225 18.21 17.30 5.07
N LEU A 226 17.19 16.52 4.65
CA LEU A 226 16.96 16.21 3.23
C LEU A 226 16.56 17.44 2.42
N LEU A 227 15.71 18.30 2.96
CA LEU A 227 15.24 19.51 2.28
C LEU A 227 16.31 20.62 2.30
N VAL A 228 17.03 20.79 3.41
CA VAL A 228 18.09 21.81 3.53
C VAL A 228 19.36 21.40 2.77
N GLY A 229 19.70 20.11 2.74
CA GLY A 229 20.85 19.59 2.00
C GLY A 229 20.61 19.33 0.51
N PHE A 230 19.39 19.51 0.01
CA PHE A 230 19.04 19.26 -1.39
C PHE A 230 19.81 20.17 -2.38
N PRO A 231 19.97 21.50 -2.14
CA PRO A 231 20.71 22.36 -3.05
C PRO A 231 22.20 21.99 -3.15
N GLU A 232 22.85 21.63 -2.03
CA GLU A 232 24.27 21.27 -2.00
C GLU A 232 24.53 19.94 -2.75
N ARG A 233 23.65 18.96 -2.59
CA ARG A 233 23.76 17.67 -3.29
C ARG A 233 23.51 17.79 -4.80
N MET A 234 22.60 18.66 -5.22
CA MET A 234 22.41 18.96 -6.63
C MET A 234 23.64 19.64 -7.25
N SER A 235 24.28 20.55 -6.53
CA SER A 235 25.52 21.21 -7.01
C SER A 235 26.67 20.20 -7.14
N ASP A 236 26.83 19.28 -6.18
CA ASP A 236 27.86 18.24 -6.21
C ASP A 236 27.63 17.19 -7.30
N ALA A 237 26.35 16.82 -7.56
CA ALA A 237 25.99 15.91 -8.65
C ALA A 237 26.28 16.54 -10.04
N LEU A 238 26.05 17.85 -10.20
CA LEU A 238 26.34 18.58 -11.42
C LEU A 238 27.84 18.81 -11.64
N LEU A 239 28.61 18.92 -10.57
CA LEU A 239 30.07 19.09 -10.64
C LEU A 239 30.82 17.78 -10.89
N ARG A 240 30.28 16.64 -10.51
CA ARG A 240 30.85 15.30 -10.77
C ARG A 240 30.56 14.75 -12.18
N SER A 241 29.70 15.40 -12.94
CA SER A 241 29.34 14.99 -14.31
C SER A 241 30.20 15.69 -15.40
N ARG A 242 31.28 16.35 -15.03
CA ARG A 242 32.24 16.95 -15.99
C ARG A 242 33.58 16.23 -15.99
#